data_a7448d125b4f1663cfb9abda81c2df15
#
_entry.id   a7448d125b4f1663cfb9abda81c2df15
#
_cell.length_a   1.000
_cell.length_b   1.000
_cell.length_c   1.000
_cell.angle_alpha   90.00
_cell.angle_beta   90.00
_cell.angle_gamma   90.00
#
_symmetry.space_group_name_H-M   'P 1'
#
loop_
_entity.id
_entity.type
_entity.pdbx_description
1 polymer ?
#
loop_
_entity_poly.entity_id
_entity_poly.type
_entity_poly.pdbx_seq_one_letter_code
_entity_poly.pdbx_strand_id
1 'polypeptide(L)'
;MSLSASLTLTRARTIGAVDPRLYGSFIEHLGRAVYGGIYEPGHPSADAYGFRQDVLNLIRELNVSMVRYPGGNFVSGYTWEDGIGPLEKRPRRLELAWKSVEPNLFGTDEFMHWCKLAGLAPMMAVNLGTRGIEAAGALVEYCNHPSGTAWSDLRIANGSKDPHNVKVWCLGNEMDGPWQIGHKTAEEYGRLACETAKVMKWTDPSIELVACGSSGRGMATFPAWESTVLEHTYEHVEYISLHTYYGNRTGDTPTFLARSLDMDRFIETVAATCDHVQAHKRSKKRLYLSFDEWNVWYHSNTADKAMEPWQVAPPLLEDVYNFEDALVVGCMLISLLKHADRVKMACLAQLVNVIAPIMTDNNGPAWCQTIYYPFQQAACFGPVSYTHLTLPTKRIV
;
A
#
# COMPACT_ATOMS: atom_id res chain seq x y z
N MET A 1 39.09 -19.12 -11.04
CA MET A 1 38.23 -19.27 -12.23
C MET A 1 37.61 -17.93 -12.53
N SER A 2 37.76 -17.41 -13.75
CA SER A 2 37.05 -16.21 -14.17
C SER A 2 35.62 -16.61 -14.52
N LEU A 3 34.62 -16.00 -13.87
CA LEU A 3 33.22 -16.15 -14.25
C LEU A 3 32.94 -15.20 -15.43
N SER A 4 32.30 -15.70 -16.46
CA SER A 4 31.84 -14.89 -17.60
C SER A 4 30.30 -14.92 -17.67
N ALA A 5 29.70 -13.79 -17.98
CA ALA A 5 28.26 -13.68 -18.22
C ALA A 5 28.04 -12.90 -19.53
N SER A 6 26.95 -13.23 -20.24
CA SER A 6 26.51 -12.47 -21.41
C SER A 6 25.09 -11.95 -21.16
N LEU A 7 24.86 -10.67 -21.50
CA LEU A 7 23.54 -10.03 -21.44
C LEU A 7 23.09 -9.68 -22.85
N THR A 8 21.92 -10.19 -23.25
CA THR A 8 21.32 -9.89 -24.55
C THR A 8 20.03 -9.10 -24.36
N LEU A 9 19.99 -7.87 -24.87
CA LEU A 9 18.81 -7.01 -24.88
C LEU A 9 18.27 -6.88 -26.31
N THR A 10 16.98 -7.19 -26.50
CA THR A 10 16.32 -7.02 -27.81
C THR A 10 14.91 -6.44 -27.61
N ARG A 11 14.43 -5.66 -28.59
CA ARG A 11 13.05 -5.14 -28.59
C ARG A 11 12.00 -6.27 -28.61
N ALA A 12 12.31 -7.39 -29.21
CA ALA A 12 11.42 -8.56 -29.28
C ALA A 12 11.14 -9.20 -27.90
N ARG A 13 11.94 -8.88 -26.90
CA ARG A 13 11.79 -9.37 -25.51
C ARG A 13 11.28 -8.30 -24.56
N THR A 14 10.66 -7.23 -25.07
CA THR A 14 9.98 -6.22 -24.23
C THR A 14 8.79 -6.87 -23.54
N ILE A 15 8.71 -6.77 -22.21
CA ILE A 15 7.61 -7.30 -21.39
C ILE A 15 6.44 -6.31 -21.37
N GLY A 16 6.70 -5.06 -21.02
CA GLY A 16 5.69 -4.01 -20.95
C GLY A 16 6.28 -2.69 -20.45
N ALA A 17 5.46 -1.64 -20.48
CA ALA A 17 5.82 -0.37 -19.85
C ALA A 17 5.72 -0.48 -18.33
N VAL A 18 6.75 0.00 -17.65
CA VAL A 18 6.76 0.13 -16.18
C VAL A 18 5.87 1.30 -15.80
N ASP A 19 4.82 1.03 -15.01
CA ASP A 19 3.98 2.09 -14.43
C ASP A 19 4.74 2.69 -13.23
N PRO A 20 4.86 4.01 -13.11
CA PRO A 20 5.52 4.64 -11.95
C PRO A 20 4.91 4.23 -10.60
N ARG A 21 3.63 3.84 -10.58
CA ARG A 21 2.92 3.37 -9.38
C ARG A 21 3.42 2.00 -8.86
N LEU A 22 4.34 1.32 -9.56
CA LEU A 22 5.09 0.17 -9.02
C LEU A 22 5.99 0.56 -7.84
N TYR A 23 6.31 1.82 -7.69
CA TYR A 23 7.16 2.35 -6.62
C TYR A 23 6.33 3.09 -5.56
N GLY A 24 5.18 2.52 -5.21
CA GLY A 24 4.36 2.98 -4.12
C GLY A 24 4.84 2.48 -2.76
N SER A 25 4.27 3.06 -1.71
CA SER A 25 4.43 2.60 -0.35
C SER A 25 3.10 2.66 0.42
N PHE A 26 3.15 2.40 1.72
CA PHE A 26 1.97 2.24 2.54
C PHE A 26 2.16 2.90 3.91
N ILE A 27 1.15 3.55 4.40
CA ILE A 27 1.05 4.08 5.77
C ILE A 27 -0.28 3.65 6.37
N GLU A 28 -0.21 3.01 7.51
CA GLU A 28 -1.35 2.60 8.32
C GLU A 28 -1.30 3.29 9.68
N HIS A 29 -2.46 3.51 10.31
CA HIS A 29 -2.54 3.85 11.73
C HIS A 29 -2.17 2.63 12.59
N LEU A 30 -0.90 2.29 12.54
CA LEU A 30 -0.27 1.16 13.18
C LEU A 30 1.07 1.61 13.76
N GLY A 31 1.32 1.23 15.02
CA GLY A 31 2.58 1.55 15.66
C GLY A 31 2.92 3.04 15.54
N ARG A 32 4.16 3.34 15.22
CA ARG A 32 4.66 4.71 15.05
C ARG A 32 4.76 5.16 13.58
N ALA A 33 3.99 4.54 12.67
CA ALA A 33 4.03 4.95 11.26
C ALA A 33 3.53 6.39 11.07
N VAL A 34 2.44 6.75 11.75
CA VAL A 34 1.88 8.10 11.74
C VAL A 34 2.48 8.93 12.86
N TYR A 35 2.10 8.66 14.12
CA TYR A 35 2.53 9.43 15.28
C TYR A 35 3.96 9.06 15.69
N GLY A 36 4.86 10.05 15.71
CA GLY A 36 6.30 9.85 15.89
C GLY A 36 7.02 9.41 14.59
N GLY A 37 6.26 9.13 13.52
CA GLY A 37 6.79 8.82 12.18
C GLY A 37 6.67 10.03 11.24
N ILE A 38 5.60 10.10 10.44
CA ILE A 38 5.37 11.22 9.52
C ILE A 38 4.84 12.48 10.23
N TYR A 39 4.18 12.32 11.37
CA TYR A 39 3.50 13.38 12.13
C TYR A 39 3.97 13.40 13.58
N GLU A 40 4.62 14.48 13.96
CA GLU A 40 5.13 14.74 15.31
C GLU A 40 5.22 16.25 15.55
N PRO A 41 4.10 16.91 15.95
CA PRO A 41 4.02 18.38 16.06
C PRO A 41 5.06 19.02 16.97
N GLY A 42 5.61 18.31 17.96
CA GLY A 42 6.67 18.81 18.86
C GLY A 42 8.09 18.63 18.35
N HIS A 43 8.29 17.97 17.21
CA HIS A 43 9.62 17.67 16.70
C HIS A 43 10.34 18.91 16.16
N PRO A 44 11.67 19.08 16.37
CA PRO A 44 12.42 20.25 15.87
C PRO A 44 12.35 20.47 14.35
N SER A 45 12.18 19.40 13.56
CA SER A 45 12.02 19.48 12.10
C SER A 45 10.55 19.60 11.65
N ALA A 46 9.57 19.60 12.57
CA ALA A 46 8.17 19.68 12.20
C ALA A 46 7.82 21.04 11.59
N ASP A 47 7.01 21.02 10.54
CA ASP A 47 6.41 22.25 9.99
C ASP A 47 5.21 22.71 10.85
N ALA A 48 4.53 23.78 10.39
CA ALA A 48 3.36 24.33 11.07
C ALA A 48 2.17 23.34 11.18
N TYR A 49 2.16 22.29 10.37
CA TYR A 49 1.15 21.23 10.38
C TYR A 49 1.55 20.03 11.22
N GLY A 50 2.76 20.01 11.76
CA GLY A 50 3.29 18.90 12.56
C GLY A 50 3.96 17.80 11.73
N PHE A 51 4.24 18.01 10.44
CA PHE A 51 4.87 17.03 9.59
C PHE A 51 6.38 17.09 9.67
N ARG A 52 7.03 15.97 9.95
CA ARG A 52 8.49 15.84 10.05
C ARG A 52 9.16 16.07 8.71
N GLN A 53 9.89 17.17 8.58
CA GLN A 53 10.57 17.55 7.33
C GLN A 53 11.80 16.68 7.06
N ASP A 54 12.48 16.17 8.07
CA ASP A 54 13.56 15.20 7.93
C ASP A 54 13.05 13.91 7.28
N VAL A 55 11.90 13.39 7.69
CA VAL A 55 11.24 12.22 7.11
C VAL A 55 10.77 12.51 5.68
N LEU A 56 10.13 13.67 5.43
CA LEU A 56 9.68 14.07 4.09
C LEU A 56 10.85 14.13 3.08
N ASN A 57 12.02 14.59 3.52
CA ASN A 57 13.20 14.63 2.66
C ASN A 57 13.67 13.22 2.28
N LEU A 58 13.75 12.29 3.22
CA LEU A 58 14.10 10.89 2.93
C LEU A 58 13.08 10.22 2.01
N ILE A 59 11.78 10.51 2.16
CA ILE A 59 10.73 10.00 1.28
C ILE A 59 10.89 10.51 -0.15
N ARG A 60 11.19 11.80 -0.34
CA ARG A 60 11.48 12.37 -1.67
C ARG A 60 12.71 11.74 -2.32
N GLU A 61 13.77 11.53 -1.54
CA GLU A 61 14.99 10.85 -2.00
C GLU A 61 14.75 9.38 -2.34
N LEU A 62 13.84 8.70 -1.62
CA LEU A 62 13.42 7.33 -1.89
C LEU A 62 12.67 7.21 -3.23
N ASN A 63 12.14 8.32 -3.73
CA ASN A 63 11.40 8.43 -4.98
C ASN A 63 10.11 7.58 -5.00
N VAL A 64 9.39 7.55 -3.88
CA VAL A 64 8.05 6.96 -3.80
C VAL A 64 7.10 7.74 -4.69
N SER A 65 6.21 7.05 -5.39
CA SER A 65 5.26 7.66 -6.33
C SER A 65 3.84 7.80 -5.77
N MET A 66 3.46 6.89 -4.89
CA MET A 66 2.10 6.76 -4.36
C MET A 66 2.14 6.21 -2.94
N VAL A 67 1.18 6.59 -2.09
CA VAL A 67 1.02 6.03 -0.74
C VAL A 67 -0.41 5.58 -0.50
N ARG A 68 -0.55 4.32 -0.07
CA ARG A 68 -1.79 3.69 0.37
C ARG A 68 -2.08 4.07 1.83
N TYR A 69 -3.36 4.38 2.16
CA TYR A 69 -3.84 4.88 3.45
C TYR A 69 -5.35 4.60 3.62
N PRO A 70 -5.98 4.53 4.79
CA PRO A 70 -5.41 4.72 6.13
C PRO A 70 -4.88 3.45 6.75
N GLY A 71 -4.95 2.34 6.05
CA GLY A 71 -4.47 1.08 6.57
C GLY A 71 -4.80 -0.13 5.76
N GLY A 72 -4.20 -1.18 6.27
CA GLY A 72 -4.47 -2.58 6.17
C GLY A 72 -5.59 -2.98 7.15
N ASN A 73 -5.21 -3.64 8.26
CA ASN A 73 -6.19 -4.13 9.23
C ASN A 73 -6.97 -2.99 9.90
N PHE A 74 -6.34 -1.84 10.10
CA PHE A 74 -6.96 -0.65 10.68
C PHE A 74 -8.23 -0.21 9.95
N VAL A 75 -8.22 -0.21 8.60
CA VAL A 75 -9.34 0.35 7.82
C VAL A 75 -10.66 -0.34 8.11
N SER A 76 -10.64 -1.65 8.41
CA SER A 76 -11.86 -2.44 8.63
C SER A 76 -12.61 -2.12 9.92
N GLY A 77 -11.96 -1.43 10.87
CA GLY A 77 -12.59 -0.90 12.08
C GLY A 77 -12.78 0.61 12.09
N TYR A 78 -12.27 1.33 11.08
CA TYR A 78 -12.17 2.78 11.11
C TYR A 78 -13.43 3.51 10.63
N THR A 79 -13.80 4.55 11.39
CA THR A 79 -14.81 5.54 11.01
C THR A 79 -14.08 6.77 10.50
N TRP A 80 -14.02 6.98 9.19
CA TRP A 80 -13.22 8.06 8.59
C TRP A 80 -13.67 9.46 9.02
N GLU A 81 -14.93 9.62 9.37
CA GLU A 81 -15.51 10.86 9.85
C GLU A 81 -14.92 11.32 11.20
N ASP A 82 -14.40 10.38 12.00
CA ASP A 82 -13.70 10.70 13.26
C ASP A 82 -12.36 11.42 13.00
N GLY A 83 -11.78 11.26 11.81
CA GLY A 83 -10.49 11.83 11.42
C GLY A 83 -10.56 13.13 10.62
N ILE A 84 -11.72 13.84 10.60
CA ILE A 84 -11.88 15.11 9.89
C ILE A 84 -12.39 16.24 10.82
N GLY A 85 -12.30 17.47 10.36
CA GLY A 85 -12.72 18.66 11.12
C GLY A 85 -11.75 19.04 12.25
N PRO A 86 -12.19 19.92 13.19
CA PRO A 86 -11.32 20.45 14.23
C PRO A 86 -10.76 19.37 15.15
N LEU A 87 -9.44 19.39 15.38
CA LEU A 87 -8.72 18.36 16.15
C LEU A 87 -9.29 18.15 17.56
N GLU A 88 -9.70 19.22 18.24
CA GLU A 88 -10.24 19.18 19.59
C GLU A 88 -11.63 18.54 19.70
N LYS A 89 -12.29 18.30 18.57
CA LYS A 89 -13.60 17.65 18.49
C LYS A 89 -13.51 16.19 18.10
N ARG A 90 -12.35 15.73 17.67
CA ARG A 90 -12.15 14.35 17.20
C ARG A 90 -12.13 13.37 18.38
N PRO A 91 -12.87 12.27 18.32
CA PRO A 91 -12.92 11.30 19.42
C PRO A 91 -11.64 10.45 19.44
N ARG A 92 -11.26 10.03 20.65
CA ARG A 92 -10.31 8.94 20.83
C ARG A 92 -11.06 7.61 20.74
N ARG A 93 -10.52 6.65 19.99
CA ARG A 93 -11.13 5.33 19.79
C ARG A 93 -10.19 4.20 20.23
N LEU A 94 -10.77 3.09 20.67
CA LEU A 94 -10.03 1.83 20.71
C LEU A 94 -9.83 1.35 19.28
N GLU A 95 -8.59 1.11 18.93
CA GLU A 95 -8.20 0.52 17.68
C GLU A 95 -8.00 -0.99 17.90
N LEU A 96 -8.93 -1.80 17.37
CA LEU A 96 -9.05 -3.21 17.74
C LEU A 96 -8.10 -4.12 16.96
N ALA A 97 -7.67 -3.72 15.78
CA ALA A 97 -6.79 -4.54 14.94
C ALA A 97 -5.41 -4.69 15.57
N TRP A 98 -4.85 -3.59 16.08
CA TRP A 98 -3.51 -3.54 16.68
C TRP A 98 -3.53 -3.32 18.19
N LYS A 99 -4.72 -3.32 18.80
CA LYS A 99 -4.94 -3.13 20.24
C LYS A 99 -4.29 -1.85 20.76
N SER A 100 -4.47 -0.76 20.02
CA SER A 100 -3.95 0.57 20.36
C SER A 100 -5.09 1.56 20.64
N VAL A 101 -4.74 2.79 20.98
CA VAL A 101 -5.68 3.92 21.09
C VAL A 101 -5.40 4.87 19.94
N GLU A 102 -6.40 5.06 19.07
CA GLU A 102 -6.33 6.04 17.99
C GLU A 102 -6.85 7.41 18.49
N PRO A 103 -5.99 8.44 18.55
CA PRO A 103 -6.39 9.77 18.99
C PRO A 103 -7.03 10.62 17.89
N ASN A 104 -7.04 10.18 16.63
CA ASN A 104 -7.53 10.87 15.44
C ASN A 104 -6.92 12.28 15.21
N LEU A 105 -5.66 12.50 15.64
CA LEU A 105 -4.95 13.76 15.43
C LEU A 105 -4.40 13.92 13.99
N PHE A 106 -4.44 12.85 13.23
CA PHE A 106 -4.09 12.81 11.83
C PHE A 106 -5.18 12.01 11.10
N GLY A 107 -5.73 12.55 10.04
CA GLY A 107 -6.81 11.91 9.30
C GLY A 107 -6.77 12.25 7.81
N THR A 108 -7.93 12.23 7.14
CA THR A 108 -8.00 12.37 5.68
C THR A 108 -7.40 13.70 5.20
N ASP A 109 -7.73 14.83 5.82
CA ASP A 109 -7.27 16.15 5.36
C ASP A 109 -5.77 16.33 5.59
N GLU A 110 -5.25 15.90 6.74
CA GLU A 110 -3.82 15.90 7.04
C GLU A 110 -3.05 15.01 6.07
N PHE A 111 -3.57 13.81 5.77
CA PHE A 111 -2.95 12.89 4.81
C PHE A 111 -2.89 13.49 3.41
N MET A 112 -3.98 14.09 2.92
CA MET A 112 -4.01 14.71 1.59
C MET A 112 -3.03 15.88 1.51
N HIS A 113 -2.94 16.69 2.58
CA HIS A 113 -1.99 17.79 2.65
C HIS A 113 -0.54 17.28 2.66
N TRP A 114 -0.27 16.26 3.46
CA TRP A 114 1.03 15.61 3.54
C TRP A 114 1.45 15.00 2.20
N CYS A 115 0.56 14.30 1.49
CA CYS A 115 0.82 13.77 0.15
C CYS A 115 1.20 14.87 -0.84
N LYS A 116 0.49 16.00 -0.80
CA LYS A 116 0.78 17.16 -1.66
C LYS A 116 2.18 17.72 -1.38
N LEU A 117 2.56 17.85 -0.11
CA LEU A 117 3.91 18.31 0.27
C LEU A 117 4.99 17.31 -0.12
N ALA A 118 4.73 16.02 0.01
CA ALA A 118 5.67 14.96 -0.36
C ALA A 118 5.77 14.75 -1.89
N GLY A 119 4.80 15.23 -2.67
CA GLY A 119 4.71 15.00 -4.12
C GLY A 119 4.20 13.60 -4.47
N LEU A 120 3.34 13.01 -3.63
CA LEU A 120 2.84 11.64 -3.73
C LEU A 120 1.38 11.60 -4.18
N ALA A 121 1.02 10.59 -4.97
CA ALA A 121 -0.37 10.29 -5.26
C ALA A 121 -1.00 9.52 -4.07
N PRO A 122 -2.20 9.91 -3.58
CA PRO A 122 -2.91 9.14 -2.56
C PRO A 122 -3.60 7.92 -3.19
N MET A 123 -3.54 6.79 -2.50
CA MET A 123 -4.35 5.59 -2.72
C MET A 123 -5.13 5.31 -1.44
N MET A 124 -6.44 5.46 -1.48
CA MET A 124 -7.29 5.36 -0.30
C MET A 124 -7.95 3.99 -0.19
N ALA A 125 -8.08 3.45 1.02
CA ALA A 125 -8.88 2.28 1.30
C ALA A 125 -10.19 2.65 2.03
N VAL A 126 -11.30 1.98 1.68
CA VAL A 126 -12.59 2.15 2.34
C VAL A 126 -12.89 0.99 3.28
N ASN A 127 -13.62 1.25 4.36
CA ASN A 127 -14.00 0.25 5.35
C ASN A 127 -15.15 -0.64 4.83
N LEU A 128 -14.84 -1.87 4.45
CA LEU A 128 -15.82 -2.93 4.14
C LEU A 128 -15.92 -4.01 5.23
N GLY A 129 -15.28 -3.80 6.37
CA GLY A 129 -15.41 -4.67 7.55
C GLY A 129 -16.65 -4.30 8.37
N THR A 130 -16.58 -3.19 9.11
CA THR A 130 -17.66 -2.69 9.99
C THR A 130 -18.59 -1.68 9.31
N ARG A 131 -18.18 -1.12 8.15
CA ARG A 131 -18.95 -0.16 7.34
C ARG A 131 -19.30 -0.79 5.99
N GLY A 132 -19.61 0.00 4.99
CA GLY A 132 -20.00 -0.51 3.68
C GLY A 132 -20.29 0.58 2.66
N ILE A 133 -21.27 0.31 1.82
CA ILE A 133 -21.60 1.05 0.60
C ILE A 133 -21.75 2.55 0.84
N GLU A 134 -22.56 2.92 1.84
CA GLU A 134 -22.89 4.32 2.14
C GLU A 134 -21.64 5.10 2.56
N ALA A 135 -20.88 4.58 3.53
CA ALA A 135 -19.69 5.25 4.04
C ALA A 135 -18.58 5.38 2.99
N ALA A 136 -18.46 4.39 2.08
CA ALA A 136 -17.51 4.44 0.98
C ALA A 136 -17.90 5.54 -0.05
N GLY A 137 -19.17 5.62 -0.43
CA GLY A 137 -19.69 6.67 -1.30
C GLY A 137 -19.52 8.07 -0.70
N ALA A 138 -19.82 8.22 0.59
CA ALA A 138 -19.65 9.46 1.33
C ALA A 138 -18.18 9.94 1.37
N LEU A 139 -17.22 9.02 1.55
CA LEU A 139 -15.79 9.37 1.53
C LEU A 139 -15.33 9.82 0.13
N VAL A 140 -15.80 9.16 -0.94
CA VAL A 140 -15.51 9.62 -2.33
C VAL A 140 -16.11 11.00 -2.58
N GLU A 141 -17.36 11.23 -2.15
CA GLU A 141 -18.01 12.54 -2.25
C GLU A 141 -17.23 13.63 -1.49
N TYR A 142 -16.81 13.35 -0.25
CA TYR A 142 -15.99 14.24 0.54
C TYR A 142 -14.70 14.59 -0.19
N CYS A 143 -13.99 13.60 -0.72
CA CYS A 143 -12.68 13.81 -1.36
C CYS A 143 -12.78 14.44 -2.75
N ASN A 144 -13.76 14.06 -3.57
CA ASN A 144 -13.70 14.30 -5.01
C ASN A 144 -14.83 15.20 -5.55
N HIS A 145 -15.97 15.32 -4.83
CA HIS A 145 -17.05 16.18 -5.34
C HIS A 145 -16.72 17.67 -5.16
N PRO A 146 -16.97 18.52 -6.17
CA PRO A 146 -16.54 19.93 -6.11
C PRO A 146 -17.17 20.71 -4.95
N SER A 147 -18.49 20.81 -4.88
CA SER A 147 -19.26 21.56 -3.87
C SER A 147 -20.76 21.37 -4.04
N GLY A 148 -21.55 21.89 -3.09
CA GLY A 148 -23.02 21.90 -3.20
C GLY A 148 -23.69 20.67 -2.62
N THR A 149 -22.95 19.80 -1.94
CA THR A 149 -23.47 18.64 -1.23
C THR A 149 -22.92 18.62 0.21
N ALA A 150 -23.59 17.88 1.10
CA ALA A 150 -23.23 17.89 2.52
C ALA A 150 -21.76 17.54 2.77
N TRP A 151 -21.22 16.50 2.11
CA TRP A 151 -19.84 16.08 2.31
C TRP A 151 -18.81 16.99 1.62
N SER A 152 -19.09 17.43 0.39
CA SER A 152 -18.19 18.37 -0.30
C SER A 152 -18.11 19.73 0.40
N ASP A 153 -19.24 20.23 0.89
CA ASP A 153 -19.29 21.50 1.62
C ASP A 153 -18.63 21.37 3.00
N LEU A 154 -18.71 20.20 3.65
CA LEU A 154 -17.98 19.91 4.88
C LEU A 154 -16.46 19.91 4.65
N ARG A 155 -15.96 19.31 3.56
CA ARG A 155 -14.54 19.40 3.17
C ARG A 155 -14.10 20.87 3.04
N ILE A 156 -14.91 21.68 2.36
CA ILE A 156 -14.64 23.13 2.20
C ILE A 156 -14.60 23.84 3.57
N ALA A 157 -15.56 23.55 4.43
CA ALA A 157 -15.61 24.10 5.78
C ALA A 157 -14.41 23.66 6.65
N ASN A 158 -13.88 22.46 6.42
CA ASN A 158 -12.66 21.95 7.06
C ASN A 158 -11.36 22.53 6.46
N GLY A 159 -11.44 23.43 5.48
CA GLY A 159 -10.30 24.18 4.93
C GLY A 159 -9.80 23.73 3.56
N SER A 160 -10.33 22.65 2.98
CA SER A 160 -9.96 22.15 1.66
C SER A 160 -10.97 22.60 0.60
N LYS A 161 -10.74 23.80 0.01
CA LYS A 161 -11.64 24.39 -0.98
C LYS A 161 -11.79 23.52 -2.22
N ASP A 162 -10.67 23.07 -2.78
CA ASP A 162 -10.65 22.25 -3.99
C ASP A 162 -10.77 20.76 -3.64
N PRO A 163 -11.34 19.92 -4.52
CA PRO A 163 -11.34 18.48 -4.35
C PRO A 163 -9.93 17.90 -4.23
N HIS A 164 -9.77 16.86 -3.43
CA HIS A 164 -8.51 16.12 -3.31
C HIS A 164 -8.18 15.32 -4.56
N ASN A 165 -9.19 15.00 -5.39
CA ASN A 165 -9.06 14.25 -6.65
C ASN A 165 -8.36 12.89 -6.49
N VAL A 166 -8.69 12.15 -5.46
CA VAL A 166 -8.16 10.80 -5.23
C VAL A 166 -8.57 9.88 -6.36
N LYS A 167 -7.62 9.26 -7.05
CA LYS A 167 -7.88 8.44 -8.23
C LYS A 167 -7.97 6.95 -7.94
N VAL A 168 -7.22 6.44 -6.97
CA VAL A 168 -7.13 5.00 -6.69
C VAL A 168 -7.74 4.69 -5.33
N TRP A 169 -8.63 3.67 -5.31
CA TRP A 169 -9.36 3.28 -4.12
C TRP A 169 -9.39 1.75 -3.94
N CYS A 170 -9.03 1.29 -2.74
CA CYS A 170 -9.13 -0.11 -2.35
C CYS A 170 -10.49 -0.39 -1.71
N LEU A 171 -11.16 -1.43 -2.16
CA LEU A 171 -12.45 -1.90 -1.64
C LEU A 171 -12.23 -2.80 -0.41
N GLY A 172 -11.78 -2.22 0.69
CA GLY A 172 -11.42 -2.92 1.92
C GLY A 172 -9.96 -3.35 1.97
N ASN A 173 -9.64 -4.28 2.87
CA ASN A 173 -8.33 -4.88 3.09
C ASN A 173 -8.46 -6.33 3.55
N GLU A 174 -7.73 -7.27 2.93
CA GLU A 174 -7.56 -8.67 3.37
C GLU A 174 -8.85 -9.35 3.84
N MET A 175 -9.95 -9.14 3.12
CA MET A 175 -11.28 -9.57 3.57
C MET A 175 -11.48 -11.10 3.64
N ASP A 176 -10.51 -11.88 3.13
CA ASP A 176 -10.40 -13.34 3.26
C ASP A 176 -9.73 -13.78 4.57
N GLY A 177 -9.02 -12.86 5.25
CA GLY A 177 -8.23 -13.15 6.44
C GLY A 177 -9.07 -13.31 7.71
N PRO A 178 -8.98 -14.42 8.47
CA PRO A 178 -9.74 -14.59 9.70
C PRO A 178 -9.34 -13.63 10.83
N TRP A 179 -8.21 -12.96 10.70
CA TRP A 179 -7.75 -11.88 11.60
C TRP A 179 -8.40 -10.55 11.30
N GLN A 180 -8.98 -10.37 10.10
CA GLN A 180 -9.54 -9.10 9.66
C GLN A 180 -10.90 -8.84 10.31
N ILE A 181 -11.12 -7.64 10.83
CA ILE A 181 -12.41 -7.23 11.41
C ILE A 181 -13.47 -7.29 10.30
N GLY A 182 -14.52 -8.10 10.54
CA GLY A 182 -15.60 -8.28 9.58
C GLY A 182 -15.20 -9.04 8.32
N HIS A 183 -14.18 -9.95 8.41
CA HIS A 183 -13.82 -10.84 7.31
C HIS A 183 -15.03 -11.57 6.74
N LYS A 184 -14.95 -12.01 5.49
CA LYS A 184 -16.08 -12.52 4.74
C LYS A 184 -15.68 -13.75 3.94
N THR A 185 -16.67 -14.53 3.53
CA THR A 185 -16.51 -15.47 2.41
C THR A 185 -16.32 -14.70 1.11
N ALA A 186 -15.74 -15.35 0.10
CA ALA A 186 -15.53 -14.73 -1.22
C ALA A 186 -16.83 -14.23 -1.86
N GLU A 187 -17.93 -14.96 -1.66
CA GLU A 187 -19.26 -14.60 -2.15
C GLU A 187 -19.80 -13.34 -1.45
N GLU A 188 -19.76 -13.30 -0.12
CA GLU A 188 -20.22 -12.15 0.67
C GLU A 188 -19.40 -10.89 0.34
N TYR A 189 -18.07 -11.04 0.26
CA TYR A 189 -17.20 -9.93 -0.09
C TYR A 189 -17.43 -9.47 -1.54
N GLY A 190 -17.47 -10.40 -2.50
CA GLY A 190 -17.68 -10.08 -3.91
C GLY A 190 -18.99 -9.31 -4.15
N ARG A 191 -20.07 -9.71 -3.48
CA ARG A 191 -21.35 -9.00 -3.53
C ARG A 191 -21.25 -7.58 -2.94
N LEU A 192 -20.68 -7.44 -1.76
CA LEU A 192 -20.50 -6.15 -1.09
C LEU A 192 -19.59 -5.22 -1.91
N ALA A 193 -18.46 -5.72 -2.39
CA ALA A 193 -17.50 -4.95 -3.18
C ALA A 193 -18.13 -4.48 -4.52
N CYS A 194 -18.92 -5.31 -5.17
CA CYS A 194 -19.64 -4.96 -6.40
C CYS A 194 -20.57 -3.77 -6.17
N GLU A 195 -21.44 -3.82 -5.17
CA GLU A 195 -22.38 -2.73 -4.91
C GLU A 195 -21.66 -1.46 -4.41
N THR A 196 -20.61 -1.62 -3.63
CA THR A 196 -19.75 -0.49 -3.22
C THR A 196 -19.08 0.17 -4.42
N ALA A 197 -18.53 -0.62 -5.33
CA ALA A 197 -17.88 -0.13 -6.54
C ALA A 197 -18.83 0.70 -7.41
N LYS A 198 -20.08 0.24 -7.56
CA LYS A 198 -21.11 0.98 -8.31
C LYS A 198 -21.35 2.36 -7.71
N VAL A 199 -21.61 2.44 -6.41
CA VAL A 199 -21.89 3.72 -5.73
C VAL A 199 -20.68 4.66 -5.83
N MET A 200 -19.46 4.16 -5.58
CA MET A 200 -18.25 4.97 -5.71
C MET A 200 -18.05 5.49 -7.15
N LYS A 201 -18.26 4.64 -8.17
CA LYS A 201 -18.17 5.03 -9.58
C LYS A 201 -19.29 5.96 -10.02
N TRP A 202 -20.47 5.90 -9.43
CA TRP A 202 -21.57 6.86 -9.70
C TRP A 202 -21.27 8.22 -9.05
N THR A 203 -20.57 8.24 -7.93
CA THR A 203 -20.11 9.47 -7.27
C THR A 203 -18.99 10.14 -8.08
N ASP A 204 -17.99 9.36 -8.53
CA ASP A 204 -16.91 9.81 -9.40
C ASP A 204 -16.52 8.70 -10.41
N PRO A 205 -16.97 8.79 -11.68
CA PRO A 205 -16.66 7.76 -12.68
C PRO A 205 -15.19 7.71 -13.11
N SER A 206 -14.39 8.69 -12.73
CA SER A 206 -12.96 8.77 -13.10
C SER A 206 -12.02 8.00 -12.19
N ILE A 207 -12.51 7.43 -11.07
CA ILE A 207 -11.69 6.69 -10.12
C ILE A 207 -11.36 5.27 -10.61
N GLU A 208 -10.25 4.74 -10.15
CA GLU A 208 -9.82 3.37 -10.36
C GLU A 208 -10.00 2.57 -9.07
N LEU A 209 -10.57 1.36 -9.16
CA LEU A 209 -10.92 0.54 -8.01
C LEU A 209 -10.08 -0.74 -7.95
N VAL A 210 -9.65 -1.10 -6.74
CA VAL A 210 -8.91 -2.32 -6.42
C VAL A 210 -9.79 -3.22 -5.56
N ALA A 211 -10.15 -4.41 -6.05
CA ALA A 211 -10.80 -5.43 -5.23
C ALA A 211 -9.76 -6.18 -4.40
N CYS A 212 -10.10 -6.61 -3.18
CA CYS A 212 -9.22 -7.48 -2.39
C CYS A 212 -9.08 -8.85 -3.06
N GLY A 213 -7.85 -9.21 -3.42
CA GLY A 213 -7.45 -10.59 -3.64
C GLY A 213 -7.12 -11.28 -2.32
N SER A 214 -6.56 -12.48 -2.38
CA SER A 214 -6.11 -13.21 -1.20
C SER A 214 -5.00 -12.46 -0.47
N SER A 215 -5.07 -12.46 0.87
CA SER A 215 -4.05 -11.88 1.75
C SER A 215 -2.71 -12.62 1.74
N GLY A 216 -2.60 -13.65 0.93
CA GLY A 216 -1.37 -14.39 0.66
C GLY A 216 -1.65 -15.67 -0.14
N ARG A 217 -0.64 -16.09 -0.90
CA ARG A 217 -0.71 -17.33 -1.69
C ARG A 217 -0.98 -18.58 -0.85
N GLY A 218 -0.65 -18.55 0.46
CA GLY A 218 -0.86 -19.65 1.39
C GLY A 218 -2.27 -19.76 1.97
N MET A 219 -3.20 -18.86 1.62
CA MET A 219 -4.58 -18.93 2.11
C MET A 219 -5.30 -20.16 1.57
N ALA A 220 -6.09 -20.81 2.43
CA ALA A 220 -6.84 -22.01 2.05
C ALA A 220 -7.87 -21.75 0.94
N THR A 221 -8.30 -20.53 0.78
CA THR A 221 -9.26 -20.05 -0.25
C THR A 221 -8.60 -19.70 -1.59
N PHE A 222 -7.27 -19.60 -1.63
CA PHE A 222 -6.52 -19.29 -2.86
C PHE A 222 -6.48 -20.48 -3.82
N PRO A 223 -6.67 -20.30 -5.14
CA PRO A 223 -7.06 -19.08 -5.88
C PRO A 223 -8.58 -18.98 -6.13
N ALA A 224 -9.41 -19.78 -5.44
CA ALA A 224 -10.86 -19.75 -5.60
C ALA A 224 -11.46 -18.39 -5.15
N TRP A 225 -10.81 -17.74 -4.18
CA TRP A 225 -11.18 -16.39 -3.73
C TRP A 225 -11.20 -15.40 -4.88
N GLU A 226 -10.10 -15.31 -5.63
CA GLU A 226 -9.96 -14.40 -6.77
C GLU A 226 -11.04 -14.65 -7.82
N SER A 227 -11.25 -15.92 -8.18
CA SER A 227 -12.25 -16.30 -9.17
C SER A 227 -13.65 -15.87 -8.75
N THR A 228 -14.05 -16.17 -7.50
CA THR A 228 -15.39 -15.85 -6.97
C THR A 228 -15.59 -14.33 -6.86
N VAL A 229 -14.63 -13.61 -6.30
CA VAL A 229 -14.69 -12.14 -6.16
C VAL A 229 -14.83 -11.48 -7.53
N LEU A 230 -14.04 -11.92 -8.51
CA LEU A 230 -14.08 -11.36 -9.86
C LEU A 230 -15.35 -11.72 -10.62
N GLU A 231 -16.03 -12.84 -10.33
CA GLU A 231 -17.36 -13.09 -10.90
C GLU A 231 -18.36 -11.97 -10.58
N HIS A 232 -18.25 -11.33 -9.41
CA HIS A 232 -19.10 -10.21 -9.02
C HIS A 232 -18.58 -8.85 -9.47
N THR A 233 -17.26 -8.63 -9.45
CA THR A 233 -16.67 -7.28 -9.50
C THR A 233 -16.03 -6.93 -10.84
N TYR A 234 -15.82 -7.89 -11.75
CA TYR A 234 -14.97 -7.75 -12.95
C TYR A 234 -15.20 -6.47 -13.74
N GLU A 235 -16.46 -6.11 -13.99
CA GLU A 235 -16.81 -4.95 -14.82
C GLU A 235 -16.66 -3.61 -14.05
N HIS A 236 -16.54 -3.65 -12.74
CA HIS A 236 -16.56 -2.48 -11.86
C HIS A 236 -15.19 -2.09 -11.31
N VAL A 237 -14.18 -2.98 -11.36
CA VAL A 237 -12.85 -2.72 -10.81
C VAL A 237 -11.77 -2.78 -11.89
N GLU A 238 -10.69 -2.06 -11.73
CA GLU A 238 -9.55 -2.04 -12.65
C GLU A 238 -8.47 -3.01 -12.21
N TYR A 239 -8.42 -3.33 -10.90
CA TYR A 239 -7.36 -4.13 -10.30
C TYR A 239 -7.92 -5.14 -9.30
N ILE A 240 -7.14 -6.22 -9.07
CA ILE A 240 -7.25 -7.07 -7.90
C ILE A 240 -5.94 -7.02 -7.11
N SER A 241 -6.02 -7.01 -5.77
CA SER A 241 -4.84 -6.89 -4.92
C SER A 241 -4.13 -8.23 -4.68
N LEU A 242 -2.84 -8.15 -4.37
CA LEU A 242 -2.00 -9.26 -3.89
C LEU A 242 -1.18 -8.76 -2.69
N HIS A 243 -1.05 -9.61 -1.66
CA HIS A 243 -0.23 -9.33 -0.48
C HIS A 243 0.75 -10.46 -0.23
N THR A 244 1.97 -10.15 0.19
CA THR A 244 2.93 -11.17 0.62
C THR A 244 4.00 -10.60 1.56
N TYR A 245 4.33 -11.38 2.58
CA TYR A 245 5.43 -11.10 3.49
C TYR A 245 6.34 -12.32 3.59
N TYR A 246 7.65 -12.09 3.50
CA TYR A 246 8.65 -13.15 3.64
C TYR A 246 9.48 -12.96 4.90
N GLY A 247 10.07 -14.05 5.40
CA GLY A 247 10.95 -14.01 6.56
C GLY A 247 11.85 -15.22 6.65
N ASN A 248 13.08 -15.03 7.18
CA ASN A 248 14.05 -16.08 7.40
C ASN A 248 13.98 -16.63 8.85
N ARG A 249 12.83 -17.24 9.20
CA ARG A 249 12.58 -17.76 10.56
C ARG A 249 13.39 -19.01 10.89
N THR A 250 13.92 -19.69 9.89
CA THR A 250 14.67 -20.96 10.03
C THR A 250 16.16 -20.78 9.90
N GLY A 251 16.65 -19.60 9.51
CA GLY A 251 18.06 -19.33 9.22
C GLY A 251 18.55 -19.95 7.90
N ASP A 252 17.63 -20.38 7.03
CA ASP A 252 17.96 -20.91 5.70
C ASP A 252 18.04 -19.78 4.65
N THR A 253 19.19 -19.12 4.62
CA THR A 253 19.47 -18.01 3.69
C THR A 253 19.24 -18.35 2.20
N PRO A 254 19.70 -19.51 1.67
CA PRO A 254 19.42 -19.86 0.26
C PRO A 254 17.93 -19.90 -0.07
N THR A 255 17.12 -20.55 0.75
CA THR A 255 15.65 -20.60 0.57
C THR A 255 15.03 -19.21 0.72
N PHE A 256 15.51 -18.41 1.66
CA PHE A 256 15.00 -17.05 1.87
C PHE A 256 15.29 -16.13 0.67
N LEU A 257 16.50 -16.16 0.14
CA LEU A 257 16.86 -15.38 -1.05
C LEU A 257 16.08 -15.79 -2.30
N ALA A 258 15.61 -17.06 -2.37
CA ALA A 258 14.81 -17.56 -3.47
C ALA A 258 13.29 -17.25 -3.37
N ARG A 259 12.84 -16.51 -2.33
CA ARG A 259 11.41 -16.24 -2.11
C ARG A 259 10.75 -15.42 -3.22
N SER A 260 11.48 -14.64 -3.99
CA SER A 260 10.95 -13.94 -5.17
C SER A 260 10.35 -14.89 -6.22
N LEU A 261 10.81 -16.15 -6.28
CA LEU A 261 10.21 -17.17 -7.16
C LEU A 261 8.79 -17.57 -6.73
N ASP A 262 8.49 -17.50 -5.43
CA ASP A 262 7.14 -17.69 -4.92
C ASP A 262 6.24 -16.49 -5.28
N MET A 263 6.78 -15.27 -5.21
CA MET A 263 6.11 -14.06 -5.66
C MET A 263 5.76 -14.11 -7.17
N ASP A 264 6.70 -14.55 -8.01
CA ASP A 264 6.46 -14.76 -9.45
C ASP A 264 5.25 -15.69 -9.67
N ARG A 265 5.23 -16.86 -9.00
CA ARG A 265 4.12 -17.83 -9.11
C ARG A 265 2.79 -17.28 -8.62
N PHE A 266 2.82 -16.46 -7.58
CA PHE A 266 1.61 -15.80 -7.07
C PHE A 266 1.03 -14.85 -8.12
N ILE A 267 1.87 -13.97 -8.69
CA ILE A 267 1.47 -13.05 -9.77
C ILE A 267 0.93 -13.82 -10.98
N GLU A 268 1.64 -14.84 -11.43
CA GLU A 268 1.25 -15.66 -12.59
C GLU A 268 -0.11 -16.35 -12.38
N THR A 269 -0.34 -16.89 -11.17
CA THR A 269 -1.61 -17.56 -10.84
C THR A 269 -2.78 -16.58 -10.82
N VAL A 270 -2.63 -15.42 -10.17
CA VAL A 270 -3.71 -14.40 -10.12
C VAL A 270 -3.96 -13.82 -11.52
N ALA A 271 -2.92 -13.58 -12.30
CA ALA A 271 -3.06 -13.13 -13.68
C ALA A 271 -3.84 -14.13 -14.55
N ALA A 272 -3.52 -15.44 -14.43
CA ALA A 272 -4.24 -16.49 -15.14
C ALA A 272 -5.71 -16.60 -14.67
N THR A 273 -5.98 -16.41 -13.39
CA THR A 273 -7.36 -16.37 -12.85
C THR A 273 -8.14 -15.19 -13.41
N CYS A 274 -7.55 -13.99 -13.48
CA CYS A 274 -8.17 -12.84 -14.14
C CYS A 274 -8.51 -13.13 -15.60
N ASP A 275 -7.60 -13.75 -16.34
CA ASP A 275 -7.79 -14.07 -17.76
C ASP A 275 -8.85 -15.18 -17.95
N HIS A 276 -8.94 -16.14 -17.02
CA HIS A 276 -10.01 -17.14 -16.99
C HIS A 276 -11.39 -16.49 -16.81
N VAL A 277 -11.55 -15.61 -15.81
CA VAL A 277 -12.83 -14.91 -15.57
C VAL A 277 -13.16 -13.98 -16.71
N GLN A 278 -12.19 -13.29 -17.31
CA GLN A 278 -12.38 -12.49 -18.52
C GLN A 278 -13.01 -13.31 -19.65
N ALA A 279 -12.45 -14.48 -19.92
CA ALA A 279 -12.92 -15.37 -20.97
C ALA A 279 -14.32 -15.91 -20.67
N HIS A 280 -14.60 -16.32 -19.42
CA HIS A 280 -15.91 -16.78 -18.97
C HIS A 280 -16.99 -15.70 -19.16
N LYS A 281 -16.70 -14.47 -18.75
CA LYS A 281 -17.59 -13.31 -18.89
C LYS A 281 -17.65 -12.75 -20.33
N ARG A 282 -16.77 -13.21 -21.22
CA ARG A 282 -16.62 -12.65 -22.57
C ARG A 282 -16.36 -11.14 -22.55
N SER A 283 -15.70 -10.65 -21.49
CA SER A 283 -15.40 -9.23 -21.33
C SER A 283 -14.25 -8.81 -22.22
N LYS A 284 -14.33 -7.58 -22.75
CA LYS A 284 -13.21 -6.93 -23.47
C LYS A 284 -12.25 -6.21 -22.50
N LYS A 285 -12.68 -5.98 -21.27
CA LYS A 285 -11.90 -5.32 -20.23
C LYS A 285 -10.79 -6.27 -19.78
N ARG A 286 -9.55 -5.77 -19.65
CA ARG A 286 -8.44 -6.48 -19.03
C ARG A 286 -8.22 -5.93 -17.64
N LEU A 287 -8.20 -6.80 -16.64
CA LEU A 287 -7.82 -6.44 -15.28
C LEU A 287 -6.32 -6.48 -15.12
N TYR A 288 -5.83 -5.58 -14.28
CA TYR A 288 -4.44 -5.52 -13.84
C TYR A 288 -4.31 -5.89 -12.37
N LEU A 289 -3.08 -5.97 -11.89
CA LEU A 289 -2.76 -6.37 -10.54
C LEU A 289 -2.20 -5.19 -9.75
N SER A 290 -2.65 -5.07 -8.50
CA SER A 290 -2.12 -4.17 -7.49
C SER A 290 -1.43 -5.00 -6.41
N PHE A 291 -0.10 -4.99 -6.37
CA PHE A 291 0.64 -5.67 -5.32
C PHE A 291 0.81 -4.72 -4.13
N ASP A 292 -0.31 -4.36 -3.49
CA ASP A 292 -0.41 -3.19 -2.61
C ASP A 292 -0.04 -3.45 -1.14
N GLU A 293 0.45 -4.67 -0.82
CA GLU A 293 1.25 -4.96 0.37
C GLU A 293 2.33 -6.00 0.08
N TRP A 294 3.59 -5.64 0.31
CA TRP A 294 4.70 -6.59 0.20
C TRP A 294 5.91 -6.13 0.98
N ASN A 295 6.58 -7.03 1.67
CA ASN A 295 7.88 -6.77 2.32
C ASN A 295 8.49 -8.05 2.92
N VAL A 296 9.58 -7.87 3.64
CA VAL A 296 10.13 -8.79 4.64
C VAL A 296 9.55 -8.42 6.01
N TRP A 297 9.08 -9.43 6.77
CA TRP A 297 8.54 -9.22 8.12
C TRP A 297 8.74 -10.44 9.00
N TYR A 298 9.63 -10.38 9.99
CA TYR A 298 9.82 -11.46 10.97
C TYR A 298 10.67 -11.09 12.20
N HIS A 299 11.39 -9.96 12.18
CA HIS A 299 12.37 -9.64 13.24
C HIS A 299 11.71 -9.21 14.55
N SER A 300 10.64 -8.43 14.51
CA SER A 300 9.97 -7.84 15.68
C SER A 300 8.99 -8.78 16.38
N ASN A 301 8.62 -9.91 15.79
CA ASN A 301 7.50 -10.78 16.23
C ASN A 301 7.50 -11.14 17.72
N THR A 302 8.67 -11.25 18.37
CA THR A 302 8.76 -11.55 19.80
C THR A 302 8.50 -10.33 20.66
N ALA A 303 9.03 -9.17 20.26
CA ALA A 303 8.80 -7.89 20.94
C ALA A 303 7.35 -7.47 20.85
N ASP A 304 6.74 -7.61 19.67
CA ASP A 304 5.33 -7.27 19.41
C ASP A 304 4.38 -8.02 20.33
N LYS A 305 4.63 -9.33 20.56
CA LYS A 305 3.81 -10.17 21.46
C LYS A 305 3.90 -9.77 22.92
N ALA A 306 4.98 -9.11 23.33
CA ALA A 306 5.20 -8.64 24.69
C ALA A 306 4.67 -7.22 24.93
N MET A 307 4.15 -6.56 23.88
CA MET A 307 3.68 -5.18 23.97
C MET A 307 2.39 -5.08 24.77
N GLU A 308 2.36 -4.19 25.74
CA GLU A 308 1.13 -3.87 26.49
C GLU A 308 0.12 -3.20 25.59
N PRO A 309 -1.13 -3.64 25.58
CA PRO A 309 -2.18 -3.10 24.72
C PRO A 309 -2.63 -1.69 25.14
N TRP A 310 -3.35 -1.04 24.24
CA TRP A 310 -4.07 0.22 24.46
C TRP A 310 -3.16 1.44 24.72
N GLN A 311 -1.98 1.41 24.15
CA GLN A 311 -1.09 2.57 24.07
C GLN A 311 -1.39 3.39 22.80
N VAL A 312 -1.04 4.66 22.82
CA VAL A 312 -1.01 5.50 21.61
C VAL A 312 0.33 5.26 20.91
N ALA A 313 0.29 4.89 19.65
CA ALA A 313 1.46 4.68 18.83
C ALA A 313 2.56 3.82 19.51
N PRO A 314 2.25 2.57 19.92
CA PRO A 314 3.26 1.69 20.48
C PRO A 314 4.30 1.32 19.41
N PRO A 315 5.56 1.00 19.77
CA PRO A 315 6.59 0.61 18.80
C PRO A 315 6.35 -0.84 18.29
N LEU A 316 5.32 -1.02 17.45
CA LEU A 316 4.96 -2.30 16.85
C LEU A 316 5.60 -2.47 15.48
N LEU A 317 5.98 -3.71 15.15
CA LEU A 317 6.53 -4.11 13.86
C LEU A 317 7.78 -3.30 13.46
N GLU A 318 8.57 -2.88 14.42
CA GLU A 318 9.81 -2.15 14.16
C GLU A 318 10.95 -3.13 13.86
N ASP A 319 10.86 -3.81 12.71
CA ASP A 319 11.90 -4.72 12.25
C ASP A 319 13.20 -3.97 11.99
N VAL A 320 14.33 -4.54 12.43
CA VAL A 320 15.68 -4.06 12.12
C VAL A 320 16.26 -4.92 11.01
N TYR A 321 16.35 -4.34 9.83
CA TYR A 321 16.73 -5.05 8.62
C TYR A 321 18.23 -5.22 8.44
N ASN A 322 18.63 -6.40 8.00
CA ASN A 322 20.01 -6.76 7.67
C ASN A 322 20.24 -6.76 6.14
N PHE A 323 21.40 -7.24 5.70
CA PHE A 323 21.75 -7.26 4.28
C PHE A 323 21.00 -8.33 3.49
N GLU A 324 20.64 -9.47 4.10
CA GLU A 324 19.81 -10.51 3.44
C GLU A 324 18.43 -9.97 3.08
N ASP A 325 17.83 -9.20 3.99
CA ASP A 325 16.53 -8.57 3.78
C ASP A 325 16.57 -7.61 2.59
N ALA A 326 17.62 -6.81 2.49
CA ALA A 326 17.83 -5.91 1.35
C ALA A 326 17.95 -6.66 0.02
N LEU A 327 18.64 -7.80 0.00
CA LEU A 327 18.73 -8.65 -1.19
C LEU A 327 17.36 -9.24 -1.58
N VAL A 328 16.58 -9.71 -0.61
CA VAL A 328 15.22 -10.24 -0.88
C VAL A 328 14.31 -9.13 -1.40
N VAL A 329 14.30 -7.94 -0.79
CA VAL A 329 13.54 -6.78 -1.28
C VAL A 329 13.95 -6.42 -2.71
N GLY A 330 15.25 -6.43 -3.03
CA GLY A 330 15.74 -6.24 -4.39
C GLY A 330 15.23 -7.31 -5.37
N CYS A 331 15.20 -8.58 -4.97
CA CYS A 331 14.66 -9.67 -5.78
C CYS A 331 13.14 -9.55 -5.96
N MET A 332 12.40 -9.09 -4.94
CA MET A 332 10.96 -8.83 -5.05
C MET A 332 10.67 -7.70 -6.04
N LEU A 333 11.46 -6.62 -6.03
CA LEU A 333 11.37 -5.54 -7.02
C LEU A 333 11.63 -6.03 -8.45
N ILE A 334 12.60 -6.94 -8.63
CA ILE A 334 12.86 -7.58 -9.93
C ILE A 334 11.64 -8.40 -10.38
N SER A 335 10.97 -9.14 -9.47
CA SER A 335 9.74 -9.87 -9.80
C SER A 335 8.62 -8.92 -10.22
N LEU A 336 8.41 -7.80 -9.53
CA LEU A 336 7.41 -6.79 -9.93
C LEU A 336 7.71 -6.23 -11.34
N LEU A 337 8.95 -5.88 -11.61
CA LEU A 337 9.38 -5.38 -12.92
C LEU A 337 9.25 -6.42 -14.03
N LYS A 338 9.55 -7.69 -13.73
CA LYS A 338 9.40 -8.82 -14.65
C LYS A 338 7.95 -9.05 -15.07
N HIS A 339 7.00 -8.62 -14.25
CA HIS A 339 5.57 -8.73 -14.52
C HIS A 339 4.90 -7.36 -14.78
N ALA A 340 5.65 -6.35 -15.24
CA ALA A 340 5.14 -4.99 -15.49
C ALA A 340 4.04 -4.90 -16.55
N ASP A 341 3.83 -5.94 -17.37
CA ASP A 341 2.69 -6.05 -18.27
C ASP A 341 1.36 -6.28 -17.52
N ARG A 342 1.41 -6.86 -16.31
CA ARG A 342 0.23 -7.19 -15.49
C ARG A 342 0.18 -6.41 -14.19
N VAL A 343 1.27 -6.26 -13.46
CA VAL A 343 1.35 -5.48 -12.21
C VAL A 343 1.55 -4.01 -12.56
N LYS A 344 0.59 -3.18 -12.18
CA LYS A 344 0.61 -1.73 -12.47
C LYS A 344 0.80 -0.88 -11.22
N MET A 345 0.56 -1.45 -10.06
CA MET A 345 0.77 -0.78 -8.77
C MET A 345 1.41 -1.74 -7.79
N ALA A 346 2.27 -1.23 -6.92
CA ALA A 346 2.79 -1.98 -5.80
C ALA A 346 3.12 -1.03 -4.64
N CYS A 347 2.84 -1.46 -3.39
CA CYS A 347 3.11 -0.64 -2.22
C CYS A 347 3.98 -1.42 -1.23
N LEU A 348 5.21 -0.95 -1.02
CA LEU A 348 6.07 -1.47 0.05
C LEU A 348 5.42 -1.17 1.41
N ALA A 349 5.15 -2.18 2.17
CA ALA A 349 4.56 -2.07 3.51
C ALA A 349 5.65 -2.14 4.60
N GLN A 350 5.90 -1.06 5.35
CA GLN A 350 5.33 0.26 5.19
C GLN A 350 6.42 1.30 4.89
N LEU A 351 6.11 2.58 5.04
CA LEU A 351 7.03 3.65 4.65
C LEU A 351 7.94 4.10 5.79
N VAL A 352 7.39 4.22 7.00
CA VAL A 352 8.09 4.77 8.19
C VAL A 352 7.83 3.90 9.42
N ASN A 353 8.87 3.58 10.16
CA ASN A 353 8.92 2.82 11.42
C ASN A 353 8.42 1.36 11.34
N VAL A 354 7.25 1.14 10.83
CA VAL A 354 6.57 -0.16 10.81
C VAL A 354 7.06 -0.98 9.61
N ILE A 355 7.86 -2.02 9.84
CA ILE A 355 8.52 -2.84 8.79
C ILE A 355 9.01 -1.98 7.60
N ALA A 356 9.73 -0.91 7.91
CA ALA A 356 9.89 0.23 7.01
C ALA A 356 11.34 0.49 6.58
N PRO A 357 11.54 1.10 5.39
CA PRO A 357 12.85 1.56 4.95
C PRO A 357 13.38 2.77 5.73
N ILE A 358 12.49 3.56 6.36
CA ILE A 358 12.82 4.77 7.12
C ILE A 358 12.41 4.57 8.57
N MET A 359 13.33 4.82 9.49
CA MET A 359 13.09 4.78 10.93
C MET A 359 13.25 6.16 11.55
N THR A 360 12.61 6.36 12.70
CA THR A 360 12.71 7.61 13.47
C THR A 360 12.85 7.35 14.96
N ASP A 361 13.54 8.23 15.67
CA ASP A 361 13.40 8.38 17.10
C ASP A 361 12.40 9.49 17.44
N ASN A 362 11.62 9.32 18.51
CA ASN A 362 10.76 10.39 19.02
C ASN A 362 11.65 11.57 19.50
N ASN A 363 11.36 12.78 19.03
CA ASN A 363 12.18 13.98 19.22
C ASN A 363 13.66 13.83 18.77
N GLY A 364 13.96 12.82 17.96
CA GLY A 364 15.31 12.48 17.50
C GLY A 364 15.40 12.33 15.97
N PRO A 365 16.54 11.86 15.44
CA PRO A 365 16.77 11.79 14.01
C PRO A 365 15.88 10.77 13.28
N ALA A 366 15.77 10.94 11.96
CA ALA A 366 15.34 9.91 11.03
C ALA A 366 16.56 9.29 10.33
N TRP A 367 16.46 8.00 9.97
CA TRP A 367 17.54 7.29 9.24
C TRP A 367 16.98 6.22 8.29
N CYS A 368 17.80 5.82 7.31
CA CYS A 368 17.46 4.78 6.33
C CYS A 368 17.94 3.41 6.80
N GLN A 369 17.11 2.37 6.64
CA GLN A 369 17.47 0.97 6.81
C GLN A 369 18.03 0.37 5.51
N THR A 370 18.56 -0.84 5.57
CA THR A 370 19.17 -1.53 4.42
C THR A 370 18.24 -1.71 3.24
N ILE A 371 16.93 -1.95 3.48
CA ILE A 371 15.91 -2.12 2.43
C ILE A 371 15.57 -0.83 1.68
N TYR A 372 15.97 0.33 2.20
CA TYR A 372 15.81 1.63 1.53
C TYR A 372 16.53 1.66 0.17
N TYR A 373 17.75 1.17 0.13
CA TYR A 373 18.64 1.33 -1.02
C TYR A 373 18.20 0.57 -2.27
N PRO A 374 17.83 -0.74 -2.22
CA PRO A 374 17.32 -1.42 -3.39
C PRO A 374 16.02 -0.80 -3.92
N PHE A 375 15.14 -0.32 -3.03
CA PHE A 375 13.93 0.38 -3.45
C PHE A 375 14.26 1.70 -4.16
N GLN A 376 15.10 2.55 -3.56
CA GLN A 376 15.54 3.81 -4.15
C GLN A 376 16.17 3.61 -5.53
N GLN A 377 17.07 2.63 -5.66
CA GLN A 377 17.70 2.32 -6.94
C GLN A 377 16.67 1.93 -8.00
N ALA A 378 15.74 1.03 -7.67
CA ALA A 378 14.69 0.61 -8.59
C ALA A 378 13.77 1.78 -8.97
N ALA A 379 13.35 2.61 -8.00
CA ALA A 379 12.47 3.75 -8.22
C ALA A 379 13.11 4.87 -9.04
N CYS A 380 14.41 5.09 -8.90
CA CYS A 380 15.13 6.11 -9.67
C CYS A 380 15.43 5.67 -11.11
N PHE A 381 15.68 4.37 -11.33
CA PHE A 381 16.10 3.86 -12.65
C PHE A 381 14.98 3.19 -13.44
N GLY A 382 13.99 2.58 -12.78
CA GLY A 382 12.93 1.82 -13.42
C GLY A 382 12.02 2.63 -14.35
N PRO A 383 11.59 3.86 -13.99
CA PRO A 383 10.73 4.68 -14.85
C PRO A 383 11.45 5.35 -16.03
N VAL A 384 12.77 5.29 -16.08
CA VAL A 384 13.53 6.02 -17.10
C VAL A 384 13.46 5.32 -18.45
N SER A 385 12.87 5.98 -19.45
CA SER A 385 12.92 5.56 -20.84
C SER A 385 14.28 5.90 -21.42
N TYR A 386 15.16 4.91 -21.57
CA TYR A 386 16.44 5.11 -22.24
C TYR A 386 16.28 4.99 -23.76
N THR A 387 16.56 6.08 -24.49
CA THR A 387 16.78 6.01 -25.93
C THR A 387 18.13 5.40 -26.27
N HIS A 388 19.08 5.39 -25.34
CA HIS A 388 20.39 4.76 -25.44
C HIS A 388 20.81 4.15 -24.11
N LEU A 389 21.13 2.87 -24.11
CA LEU A 389 21.79 2.19 -22.98
C LEU A 389 23.30 2.50 -23.05
N THR A 390 23.77 3.46 -22.28
CA THR A 390 25.19 3.59 -21.99
C THR A 390 25.47 2.78 -20.72
N LEU A 391 26.04 1.60 -20.87
CA LEU A 391 26.62 0.89 -19.73
C LEU A 391 27.72 1.76 -19.12
N PRO A 392 27.77 1.94 -17.78
CA PRO A 392 28.87 2.68 -17.17
C PRO A 392 30.19 1.98 -17.51
N THR A 393 31.04 2.68 -18.28
CA THR A 393 32.37 2.22 -18.69
C THR A 393 33.41 2.38 -17.59
N LYS A 394 33.05 2.55 -16.33
CA LYS A 394 34.01 2.54 -15.24
C LYS A 394 34.41 1.08 -14.96
N ARG A 395 35.61 0.71 -15.40
CA ARG A 395 36.33 -0.43 -14.84
C ARG A 395 36.44 -0.22 -13.33
N ILE A 396 35.83 -1.11 -12.54
CA ILE A 396 36.19 -1.28 -11.14
C ILE A 396 37.51 -2.03 -11.17
N VAL A 397 38.59 -1.34 -10.80
CA VAL A 397 39.92 -1.93 -10.58
C VAL A 397 39.92 -2.55 -9.18
#